data_f16c0b718fc98ef8ed00374513e91e14
#
_entry.id   f16c0b718fc98ef8ed00374513e91e14
#
_cell.length_a   1.000
_cell.length_b   1.000
_cell.length_c   1.000
_cell.angle_alpha   90.00
_cell.angle_beta   90.00
_cell.angle_gamma   90.00
#
_symmetry.space_group_name_H-M   'P 1'
#
loop_
_entity.id
_entity.type
_entity.pdbx_description
1 polymer ?
#
loop_
_entity_poly.entity_id
_entity_poly.type
_entity_poly.pdbx_seq_one_letter_code
_entity_poly.pdbx_strand_id
1 'polypeptide(L)'
;MPSPPTTDLPRPKSWDEFEDICADVLKRVWSDPYLVRNGRSGQRQHGVDCFGFPEHLGGASSKKYAGAQCKETDGLTLKVVQDEVKKAEGFKPTLSEYLLMTSAPRDATLQENIRTQPWPFDRVHVMFWDDISLELSGHDDLLQKHFPGWMKRTTTEEQVLNMVLSSEPKDYKYEDGTGVYFHKSDVSLRIVFERGDESDREFYESWVENFPNPQATRQPVYIYYGQTRVMEIPCVYVDGARHIIPFTRSPVDLTLTPFRYHIGRILNDHIVGYGFDYALEQAGITVSDKNA
;
A
#
# COMPACT_ATOMS: atom_id res chain seq x y z
N MET A 1 4.77 14.42 0.42
CA MET A 1 4.22 13.21 1.06
C MET A 1 4.81 12.03 0.31
N PRO A 2 5.44 11.04 0.97
CA PRO A 2 5.79 9.81 0.28
C PRO A 2 4.51 9.16 -0.21
N SER A 3 4.52 8.69 -1.46
CA SER A 3 3.44 7.88 -1.99
C SER A 3 3.21 6.69 -1.05
N PRO A 4 1.96 6.31 -0.76
CA PRO A 4 1.72 5.07 -0.06
C PRO A 4 2.45 3.95 -0.83
N PRO A 5 2.98 2.93 -0.16
CA PRO A 5 3.56 1.81 -0.86
C PRO A 5 2.49 1.30 -1.83
N THR A 6 2.84 1.22 -3.11
CA THR A 6 2.04 0.55 -4.14
C THR A 6 2.00 -0.92 -3.81
N THR A 7 1.24 -1.26 -2.81
CA THR A 7 0.99 -2.64 -2.45
C THR A 7 -0.28 -2.98 -3.18
N ASP A 8 -0.14 -3.73 -4.26
CA ASP A 8 -1.25 -4.15 -5.10
C ASP A 8 -2.25 -4.92 -4.25
N LEU A 9 -3.46 -4.38 -4.13
CA LEU A 9 -4.56 -5.11 -3.51
C LEU A 9 -4.76 -6.43 -4.25
N PRO A 10 -4.97 -7.55 -3.55
CA PRO A 10 -5.24 -8.80 -4.20
C PRO A 10 -6.52 -8.69 -5.02
N ARG A 11 -6.53 -9.31 -6.21
CA ARG A 11 -7.74 -9.37 -7.02
C ARG A 11 -8.87 -10.08 -6.27
N PRO A 12 -10.13 -9.71 -6.53
CA PRO A 12 -11.29 -10.39 -5.95
C PRO A 12 -11.28 -11.87 -6.31
N LYS A 13 -11.83 -12.70 -5.44
CA LYS A 13 -11.82 -14.16 -5.59
C LYS A 13 -13.04 -14.70 -6.34
N SER A 14 -14.03 -13.86 -6.55
CA SER A 14 -15.26 -14.22 -7.25
C SER A 14 -15.88 -13.03 -7.93
N TRP A 15 -16.73 -13.31 -8.93
CA TRP A 15 -17.50 -12.30 -9.63
C TRP A 15 -18.41 -11.49 -8.70
N ASP A 16 -19.07 -12.13 -7.73
CA ASP A 16 -19.95 -11.44 -6.77
C ASP A 16 -19.17 -10.43 -5.90
N GLU A 17 -17.98 -10.82 -5.43
CA GLU A 17 -17.09 -9.94 -4.67
C GLU A 17 -16.64 -8.75 -5.53
N PHE A 18 -16.29 -9.00 -6.79
CA PHE A 18 -15.89 -7.94 -7.71
C PHE A 18 -17.03 -6.93 -7.97
N GLU A 19 -18.25 -7.42 -8.17
CA GLU A 19 -19.41 -6.56 -8.37
C GLU A 19 -19.73 -5.69 -7.14
N ASP A 20 -19.58 -6.24 -5.92
CA ASP A 20 -19.74 -5.48 -4.68
C ASP A 20 -18.69 -4.37 -4.55
N ILE A 21 -17.44 -4.68 -4.86
CA ILE A 21 -16.35 -3.70 -4.89
C ILE A 21 -16.66 -2.59 -5.89
N CYS A 22 -17.02 -2.96 -7.11
CA CYS A 22 -17.34 -2.00 -8.17
C CYS A 22 -18.48 -1.06 -7.78
N ALA A 23 -19.55 -1.59 -7.20
CA ALA A 23 -20.69 -0.78 -6.76
C ALA A 23 -20.31 0.25 -5.70
N ASP A 24 -19.47 -0.12 -4.73
CA ASP A 24 -19.03 0.80 -3.69
C ASP A 24 -18.04 1.84 -4.20
N VAL A 25 -17.10 1.45 -5.07
CA VAL A 25 -16.19 2.38 -5.74
C VAL A 25 -16.98 3.39 -6.58
N LEU A 26 -17.98 2.92 -7.35
CA LEU A 26 -18.80 3.80 -8.17
C LEU A 26 -19.58 4.83 -7.36
N LYS A 27 -20.09 4.49 -6.17
CA LYS A 27 -20.73 5.47 -5.28
C LYS A 27 -19.80 6.63 -4.93
N ARG A 28 -18.49 6.37 -4.81
CA ARG A 28 -17.48 7.40 -4.52
C ARG A 28 -17.13 8.19 -5.78
N VAL A 29 -16.74 7.51 -6.84
CA VAL A 29 -16.31 8.11 -8.11
C VAL A 29 -17.42 8.97 -8.74
N TRP A 30 -18.67 8.50 -8.67
CA TRP A 30 -19.83 9.25 -9.17
C TRP A 30 -20.39 10.23 -8.17
N SER A 31 -19.97 10.20 -6.91
CA SER A 31 -20.56 10.98 -5.81
C SER A 31 -22.07 10.79 -5.75
N ASP A 32 -22.54 9.56 -6.02
CA ASP A 32 -23.95 9.21 -6.06
C ASP A 32 -24.29 8.16 -4.98
N PRO A 33 -24.79 8.58 -3.80
CA PRO A 33 -25.15 7.64 -2.74
C PRO A 33 -26.35 6.75 -3.10
N TYR A 34 -27.11 7.13 -4.12
CA TYR A 34 -28.31 6.41 -4.60
C TYR A 34 -28.04 5.50 -5.80
N LEU A 35 -26.77 5.27 -6.14
CA LEU A 35 -26.39 4.29 -7.18
C LEU A 35 -27.15 2.98 -6.97
N VAL A 36 -27.71 2.44 -8.04
CA VAL A 36 -28.53 1.23 -8.03
C VAL A 36 -27.78 0.07 -8.69
N ARG A 37 -27.77 -1.09 -8.05
CA ARG A 37 -27.41 -2.36 -8.69
C ARG A 37 -28.61 -2.85 -9.53
N ASN A 38 -28.35 -3.21 -10.77
CA ASN A 38 -29.37 -3.50 -11.77
C ASN A 38 -29.84 -4.97 -11.70
N GLY A 39 -30.79 -5.26 -10.81
CA GLY A 39 -31.38 -6.57 -10.73
C GLY A 39 -30.53 -7.60 -9.96
N ARG A 40 -30.69 -8.87 -10.32
CA ARG A 40 -30.01 -10.02 -9.72
C ARG A 40 -29.43 -10.92 -10.80
N SER A 41 -28.46 -11.74 -10.45
CA SER A 41 -27.90 -12.77 -11.33
C SER A 41 -29.02 -13.56 -12.03
N GLY A 42 -28.89 -13.77 -13.34
CA GLY A 42 -29.88 -14.46 -14.19
C GLY A 42 -31.02 -13.59 -14.73
N GLN A 43 -31.14 -12.33 -14.31
CA GLN A 43 -32.08 -11.37 -14.91
C GLN A 43 -31.46 -10.65 -16.12
N ARG A 44 -32.30 -10.16 -17.02
CA ARG A 44 -31.84 -9.40 -18.18
C ARG A 44 -31.42 -8.01 -17.77
N GLN A 45 -30.11 -7.74 -17.74
CA GLN A 45 -29.52 -6.48 -17.27
C GLN A 45 -29.06 -5.57 -18.41
N HIS A 46 -29.12 -6.03 -19.67
CA HIS A 46 -28.65 -5.29 -20.85
C HIS A 46 -27.19 -4.83 -20.76
N GLY A 47 -26.30 -5.62 -20.16
CA GLY A 47 -24.90 -5.25 -20.02
C GLY A 47 -24.66 -4.05 -19.09
N VAL A 48 -25.52 -3.88 -18.08
CA VAL A 48 -25.41 -2.83 -17.07
C VAL A 48 -25.66 -3.45 -15.71
N ASP A 49 -24.64 -3.56 -14.87
CA ASP A 49 -24.74 -4.12 -13.52
C ASP A 49 -25.05 -3.05 -12.46
N CYS A 50 -24.55 -1.82 -12.71
CA CYS A 50 -24.83 -0.66 -11.87
C CYS A 50 -25.21 0.55 -12.71
N PHE A 51 -26.12 1.40 -12.20
CA PHE A 51 -26.47 2.66 -12.85
C PHE A 51 -26.78 3.73 -11.82
N GLY A 52 -26.65 5.01 -12.22
CA GLY A 52 -26.87 6.14 -11.34
C GLY A 52 -26.79 7.48 -12.05
N PHE A 53 -26.68 8.54 -11.25
CA PHE A 53 -26.60 9.93 -11.68
C PHE A 53 -25.29 10.57 -11.20
N PRO A 54 -24.17 10.41 -11.94
CA PRO A 54 -22.91 11.00 -11.53
C PRO A 54 -22.97 12.51 -11.36
N GLU A 55 -22.32 13.01 -10.31
CA GLU A 55 -22.24 14.45 -10.03
C GLU A 55 -21.61 15.22 -11.21
N HIS A 56 -20.60 14.66 -11.86
CA HIS A 56 -19.93 15.27 -13.03
C HIS A 56 -20.85 15.38 -14.27
N LEU A 57 -21.96 14.67 -14.30
CA LEU A 57 -23.01 14.82 -15.33
C LEU A 57 -24.16 15.74 -14.87
N GLY A 58 -24.00 16.38 -13.69
CA GLY A 58 -24.99 17.28 -13.09
C GLY A 58 -25.94 16.58 -12.12
N GLY A 59 -25.60 15.37 -11.66
CA GLY A 59 -26.34 14.61 -10.69
C GLY A 59 -27.78 14.29 -11.12
N ALA A 60 -28.65 14.00 -10.16
CA ALA A 60 -30.06 13.67 -10.39
C ALA A 60 -30.85 14.75 -11.13
N SER A 61 -30.42 16.02 -11.02
CA SER A 61 -31.10 17.17 -11.66
C SER A 61 -30.99 17.14 -13.19
N SER A 62 -29.90 16.60 -13.73
CA SER A 62 -29.63 16.55 -15.17
C SER A 62 -30.42 15.49 -15.91
N LYS A 63 -30.96 14.50 -15.20
CA LYS A 63 -31.60 13.30 -15.75
C LYS A 63 -30.69 12.52 -16.72
N LYS A 64 -29.36 12.72 -16.64
CA LYS A 64 -28.38 11.97 -17.41
C LYS A 64 -27.94 10.74 -16.63
N TYR A 65 -28.21 9.56 -17.19
CA TYR A 65 -27.82 8.30 -16.59
C TYR A 65 -26.42 7.88 -17.03
N ALA A 66 -25.65 7.36 -16.11
CA ALA A 66 -24.49 6.53 -16.40
C ALA A 66 -24.76 5.09 -16.02
N GLY A 67 -24.20 4.15 -16.80
CA GLY A 67 -24.26 2.72 -16.52
C GLY A 67 -22.87 2.13 -16.46
N ALA A 68 -22.70 1.10 -15.63
CA ALA A 68 -21.47 0.36 -15.50
C ALA A 68 -21.70 -1.14 -15.61
N GLN A 69 -20.77 -1.82 -16.29
CA GLN A 69 -20.66 -3.28 -16.35
C GLN A 69 -19.43 -3.72 -15.58
N CYS A 70 -19.55 -4.75 -14.78
CA CYS A 70 -18.45 -5.36 -14.04
C CYS A 70 -17.96 -6.62 -14.77
N LYS A 71 -16.67 -6.72 -15.04
CA LYS A 71 -16.07 -7.83 -15.77
C LYS A 71 -14.86 -8.38 -15.03
N GLU A 72 -15.07 -9.45 -14.32
CA GLU A 72 -13.97 -10.20 -13.71
C GLU A 72 -13.29 -11.04 -14.78
N THR A 73 -12.03 -10.71 -15.10
CA THR A 73 -11.22 -11.37 -16.12
C THR A 73 -9.75 -11.02 -15.98
N ASP A 74 -8.86 -11.90 -16.44
CA ASP A 74 -7.42 -11.67 -16.49
C ASP A 74 -6.98 -10.79 -17.66
N GLY A 75 -7.83 -10.60 -18.67
CA GLY A 75 -7.54 -9.78 -19.84
C GLY A 75 -8.81 -9.26 -20.49
N LEU A 76 -8.73 -8.04 -21.03
CA LEU A 76 -9.81 -7.38 -21.72
C LEU A 76 -9.40 -7.04 -23.17
N THR A 77 -10.29 -7.27 -24.14
CA THR A 77 -10.06 -6.92 -25.53
C THR A 77 -11.05 -5.87 -26.02
N LEU A 78 -10.69 -5.11 -27.07
CA LEU A 78 -11.59 -4.13 -27.69
C LEU A 78 -12.92 -4.76 -28.14
N LYS A 79 -12.87 -5.99 -28.64
CA LYS A 79 -14.07 -6.73 -29.07
C LYS A 79 -15.04 -6.95 -27.91
N VAL A 80 -14.53 -7.32 -26.74
CA VAL A 80 -15.36 -7.50 -25.53
C VAL A 80 -16.00 -6.17 -25.13
N VAL A 81 -15.25 -5.07 -25.14
CA VAL A 81 -15.79 -3.73 -24.87
C VAL A 81 -16.92 -3.37 -25.83
N GLN A 82 -16.71 -3.58 -27.13
CA GLN A 82 -17.72 -3.33 -28.17
C GLN A 82 -18.99 -4.16 -27.97
N ASP A 83 -18.84 -5.44 -27.63
CA ASP A 83 -19.97 -6.34 -27.40
C ASP A 83 -20.77 -5.93 -26.15
N GLU A 84 -20.11 -5.48 -25.07
CA GLU A 84 -20.81 -5.00 -23.88
C GLU A 84 -21.49 -3.65 -24.12
N VAL A 85 -20.83 -2.71 -24.79
CA VAL A 85 -21.45 -1.44 -25.21
C VAL A 85 -22.71 -1.68 -26.05
N LYS A 86 -22.65 -2.62 -27.00
CA LYS A 86 -23.81 -2.96 -27.82
C LYS A 86 -24.98 -3.53 -27.03
N LYS A 87 -24.70 -4.30 -25.96
CA LYS A 87 -25.77 -4.76 -25.04
C LYS A 87 -26.39 -3.58 -24.29
N ALA A 88 -25.54 -2.61 -23.85
CA ALA A 88 -25.96 -1.45 -23.08
C ALA A 88 -26.86 -0.47 -23.87
N GLU A 89 -26.84 -0.48 -25.20
CA GLU A 89 -27.81 0.28 -26.03
C GLU A 89 -29.27 -0.12 -25.75
N GLY A 90 -29.49 -1.35 -25.28
CA GLY A 90 -30.81 -1.85 -24.88
C GLY A 90 -31.28 -1.39 -23.51
N PHE A 91 -30.42 -0.75 -22.70
CA PHE A 91 -30.79 -0.24 -21.37
C PHE A 91 -31.74 0.97 -21.48
N LYS A 92 -32.69 1.05 -20.55
CA LYS A 92 -33.64 2.18 -20.48
C LYS A 92 -33.70 2.76 -19.07
N PRO A 93 -33.63 4.09 -18.92
CA PRO A 93 -33.50 5.09 -20.00
C PRO A 93 -32.12 5.06 -20.65
N THR A 94 -31.99 5.69 -21.84
CA THR A 94 -30.72 5.74 -22.58
C THR A 94 -29.61 6.36 -21.72
N LEU A 95 -28.44 5.73 -21.74
CA LEU A 95 -27.26 6.19 -21.00
C LEU A 95 -26.57 7.34 -21.73
N SER A 96 -26.04 8.31 -20.97
CA SER A 96 -25.11 9.32 -21.49
C SER A 96 -23.67 8.83 -21.38
N GLU A 97 -23.37 8.04 -20.36
CA GLU A 97 -22.02 7.51 -20.11
C GLU A 97 -22.09 6.01 -19.82
N TYR A 98 -21.11 5.28 -20.32
CA TYR A 98 -20.94 3.87 -20.06
C TYR A 98 -19.53 3.56 -19.57
N LEU A 99 -19.42 2.87 -18.44
CA LEU A 99 -18.17 2.46 -17.81
C LEU A 99 -18.08 0.95 -17.77
N LEU A 100 -16.97 0.39 -18.27
CA LEU A 100 -16.63 -1.01 -18.06
C LEU A 100 -15.58 -1.08 -16.95
N MET A 101 -15.89 -1.74 -15.86
CA MET A 101 -14.97 -2.01 -14.76
C MET A 101 -14.42 -3.42 -14.90
N THR A 102 -13.10 -3.59 -14.75
CA THR A 102 -12.47 -4.90 -14.95
C THR A 102 -11.37 -5.19 -13.93
N SER A 103 -11.24 -6.47 -13.58
CA SER A 103 -10.12 -6.98 -12.78
C SER A 103 -8.83 -7.16 -13.59
N ALA A 104 -8.86 -6.94 -14.91
CA ALA A 104 -7.67 -6.97 -15.75
C ALA A 104 -6.70 -5.83 -15.42
N PRO A 105 -5.38 -6.00 -15.64
CA PRO A 105 -4.40 -4.94 -15.53
C PRO A 105 -4.57 -3.90 -16.64
N ARG A 106 -4.02 -2.69 -16.43
CA ARG A 106 -4.05 -1.62 -17.44
C ARG A 106 -3.41 -2.06 -18.77
N ASP A 107 -4.06 -1.67 -19.86
CA ASP A 107 -3.56 -1.86 -21.21
C ASP A 107 -3.63 -0.54 -21.99
N ALA A 108 -2.47 0.04 -22.30
CA ALA A 108 -2.36 1.33 -22.98
C ALA A 108 -2.92 1.27 -24.41
N THR A 109 -2.71 0.17 -25.11
CA THR A 109 -3.22 -0.02 -26.48
C THR A 109 -4.74 -0.10 -26.50
N LEU A 110 -5.32 -0.83 -25.55
CA LEU A 110 -6.77 -0.89 -25.40
C LEU A 110 -7.36 0.48 -25.04
N GLN A 111 -6.72 1.22 -24.12
CA GLN A 111 -7.16 2.57 -23.76
C GLN A 111 -7.14 3.53 -24.95
N GLU A 112 -6.10 3.45 -25.79
CA GLU A 112 -6.02 4.25 -27.03
C GLU A 112 -7.15 3.88 -27.99
N ASN A 113 -7.35 2.60 -28.25
CA ASN A 113 -8.41 2.11 -29.11
C ASN A 113 -9.80 2.55 -28.64
N ILE A 114 -10.06 2.53 -27.31
CA ILE A 114 -11.33 2.99 -26.77
C ILE A 114 -11.52 4.49 -26.97
N ARG A 115 -10.48 5.30 -26.77
CA ARG A 115 -10.58 6.76 -26.96
C ARG A 115 -10.84 7.17 -28.42
N THR A 116 -10.43 6.35 -29.38
CA THR A 116 -10.53 6.66 -30.81
C THR A 116 -11.77 6.07 -31.47
N GLN A 117 -12.51 5.17 -30.82
CA GLN A 117 -13.73 4.57 -31.36
C GLN A 117 -14.91 5.56 -31.33
N PRO A 118 -15.78 5.55 -32.36
CA PRO A 118 -17.11 6.18 -32.27
C PRO A 118 -18.04 5.31 -31.42
N TRP A 119 -18.54 5.86 -30.34
CA TRP A 119 -19.44 5.17 -29.43
C TRP A 119 -20.89 5.70 -29.54
N PRO A 120 -21.90 4.88 -29.16
CA PRO A 120 -23.31 5.31 -29.14
C PRO A 120 -23.67 6.19 -27.94
N PHE A 121 -22.78 6.30 -26.97
CA PHE A 121 -22.91 7.13 -25.77
C PHE A 121 -21.97 8.32 -25.86
N ASP A 122 -22.27 9.41 -25.12
CA ASP A 122 -21.41 10.60 -25.07
C ASP A 122 -19.98 10.25 -24.63
N ARG A 123 -19.86 9.23 -23.79
CA ARG A 123 -18.58 8.77 -23.26
C ARG A 123 -18.61 7.27 -22.96
N VAL A 124 -17.52 6.58 -23.31
CA VAL A 124 -17.23 5.19 -22.92
C VAL A 124 -15.85 5.13 -22.29
N HIS A 125 -15.76 4.52 -21.12
CA HIS A 125 -14.51 4.37 -20.35
C HIS A 125 -14.29 2.93 -19.97
N VAL A 126 -13.02 2.63 -19.62
CA VAL A 126 -12.66 1.42 -18.89
C VAL A 126 -11.87 1.81 -17.64
N MET A 127 -12.26 1.23 -16.52
CA MET A 127 -11.58 1.33 -15.24
C MET A 127 -10.96 -0.03 -14.92
N PHE A 128 -9.66 -0.09 -14.92
CA PHE A 128 -8.89 -1.31 -14.69
C PHE A 128 -8.67 -1.57 -13.19
N TRP A 129 -8.20 -2.77 -12.85
CA TRP A 129 -7.93 -3.12 -11.46
C TRP A 129 -7.00 -2.13 -10.75
N ASP A 130 -5.98 -1.64 -11.44
CA ASP A 130 -5.07 -0.62 -10.90
C ASP A 130 -5.79 0.68 -10.50
N ASP A 131 -6.80 1.09 -11.29
CA ASP A 131 -7.60 2.28 -11.01
C ASP A 131 -8.55 2.04 -9.85
N ILE A 132 -9.20 0.86 -9.83
CA ILE A 132 -10.10 0.42 -8.76
C ILE A 132 -9.34 0.31 -7.44
N SER A 133 -8.14 -0.28 -7.46
CA SER A 133 -7.28 -0.43 -6.28
C SER A 133 -6.83 0.91 -5.72
N LEU A 134 -6.56 1.89 -6.60
CA LEU A 134 -6.20 3.24 -6.18
C LEU A 134 -7.35 3.93 -5.45
N GLU A 135 -8.57 3.85 -5.98
CA GLU A 135 -9.77 4.39 -5.34
C GLU A 135 -10.05 3.71 -3.99
N LEU A 136 -9.97 2.39 -3.94
CA LEU A 136 -10.11 1.62 -2.69
C LEU A 136 -9.10 2.07 -1.64
N SER A 137 -7.84 2.26 -2.05
CA SER A 137 -6.75 2.68 -1.14
C SER A 137 -6.92 4.10 -0.60
N GLY A 138 -7.71 4.92 -1.26
CA GLY A 138 -8.07 6.26 -0.80
C GLY A 138 -9.20 6.29 0.26
N HIS A 139 -9.83 5.14 0.55
CA HIS A 139 -11.02 5.05 1.40
C HIS A 139 -10.90 3.92 2.43
N ASP A 140 -10.55 4.25 3.67
CA ASP A 140 -10.35 3.28 4.76
C ASP A 140 -11.60 2.41 5.02
N ASP A 141 -12.80 2.96 4.90
CA ASP A 141 -14.05 2.23 5.08
C ASP A 141 -14.26 1.16 4.01
N LEU A 142 -13.86 1.43 2.75
CA LEU A 142 -13.92 0.45 1.68
C LEU A 142 -12.85 -0.64 1.85
N LEU A 143 -11.63 -0.25 2.24
CA LEU A 143 -10.58 -1.22 2.58
C LEU A 143 -11.02 -2.12 3.74
N GLN A 144 -11.59 -1.56 4.78
CA GLN A 144 -12.08 -2.35 5.93
C GLN A 144 -13.19 -3.31 5.52
N LYS A 145 -14.09 -2.90 4.62
CA LYS A 145 -15.19 -3.74 4.14
C LYS A 145 -14.70 -4.89 3.27
N HIS A 146 -13.90 -4.59 2.24
CA HIS A 146 -13.53 -5.55 1.20
C HIS A 146 -12.21 -6.28 1.47
N PHE A 147 -11.29 -5.63 2.20
CA PHE A 147 -9.96 -6.14 2.51
C PHE A 147 -9.61 -6.03 4.00
N PRO A 148 -10.44 -6.60 4.91
CA PRO A 148 -10.21 -6.44 6.36
C PRO A 148 -8.87 -7.00 6.84
N GLY A 149 -8.32 -7.99 6.14
CA GLY A 149 -6.98 -8.53 6.42
C GLY A 149 -5.84 -7.59 6.02
N TRP A 150 -6.11 -6.71 5.07
CA TRP A 150 -5.18 -5.67 4.63
C TRP A 150 -5.06 -4.54 5.66
N MET A 151 -6.18 -4.01 6.10
CA MET A 151 -6.24 -3.00 7.17
C MET A 151 -5.56 -3.47 8.46
N LYS A 152 -5.72 -4.75 8.82
CA LYS A 152 -5.03 -5.32 9.99
C LYS A 152 -3.50 -5.29 9.85
N ARG A 153 -2.95 -5.45 8.63
CA ARG A 153 -1.51 -5.32 8.38
C ARG A 153 -1.05 -3.88 8.53
N THR A 154 -1.73 -2.94 7.89
CA THR A 154 -1.42 -1.50 7.97
C THR A 154 -1.56 -1.02 9.42
N THR A 155 -2.66 -1.39 10.10
CA THR A 155 -2.88 -1.05 11.51
C THR A 155 -1.79 -1.63 12.42
N THR A 156 -1.29 -2.83 12.12
CA THR A 156 -0.20 -3.44 12.92
C THR A 156 1.12 -2.68 12.73
N GLU A 157 1.46 -2.31 11.50
CA GLU A 157 2.67 -1.52 11.21
C GLU A 157 2.57 -0.12 11.83
N GLU A 158 1.44 0.58 11.70
CA GLU A 158 1.22 1.88 12.34
C GLU A 158 1.22 1.80 13.87
N GLN A 159 0.59 0.78 14.44
CA GLN A 159 0.63 0.56 15.88
C GLN A 159 2.06 0.35 16.37
N VAL A 160 2.84 -0.47 15.67
CA VAL A 160 4.26 -0.70 15.96
C VAL A 160 5.06 0.59 15.81
N LEU A 161 4.86 1.34 14.74
CA LEU A 161 5.52 2.61 14.49
C LEU A 161 5.24 3.61 15.63
N ASN A 162 3.98 3.81 15.97
CA ASN A 162 3.55 4.72 17.03
C ASN A 162 4.07 4.27 18.41
N MET A 163 4.06 2.95 18.66
CA MET A 163 4.54 2.38 19.92
C MET A 163 6.05 2.59 20.11
N VAL A 164 6.82 2.37 19.05
CA VAL A 164 8.27 2.64 19.06
C VAL A 164 8.56 4.12 19.24
N LEU A 165 7.90 5.00 18.48
CA LEU A 165 8.11 6.45 18.55
C LEU A 165 7.71 7.07 19.89
N SER A 166 6.72 6.49 20.57
CA SER A 166 6.26 6.95 21.89
C SER A 166 6.98 6.31 23.06
N SER A 167 7.88 5.35 22.84
CA SER A 167 8.63 4.65 23.86
C SER A 167 9.98 5.31 24.15
N GLU A 168 10.57 4.98 25.28
CA GLU A 168 11.94 5.37 25.65
C GLU A 168 12.83 4.12 25.73
N PRO A 169 14.16 4.22 25.57
CA PRO A 169 15.05 3.07 25.70
C PRO A 169 14.82 2.27 27.01
N LYS A 170 14.55 2.92 28.12
CA LYS A 170 14.23 2.29 29.40
C LYS A 170 13.00 1.39 29.40
N ASP A 171 12.15 1.49 28.40
CA ASP A 171 10.93 0.70 28.26
C ASP A 171 11.20 -0.67 27.61
N TYR A 172 12.46 -0.90 27.22
CA TYR A 172 12.95 -2.14 26.62
C TYR A 172 13.89 -2.86 27.53
N LYS A 173 14.02 -4.16 27.34
CA LYS A 173 15.01 -5.02 27.98
C LYS A 173 15.78 -5.82 26.94
N TYR A 174 17.07 -5.93 27.12
CA TYR A 174 17.90 -6.81 26.29
C TYR A 174 17.87 -8.22 26.87
N GLU A 175 17.72 -9.18 25.97
CA GLU A 175 17.82 -10.61 26.25
C GLU A 175 18.91 -11.18 25.36
N ASP A 176 20.00 -11.65 25.99
CA ASP A 176 21.20 -12.06 25.29
C ASP A 176 20.92 -13.13 24.22
N GLY A 177 21.41 -12.88 23.00
CA GLY A 177 21.19 -13.77 21.84
C GLY A 177 19.81 -13.70 21.20
N THR A 178 18.84 -12.93 21.72
CA THR A 178 17.47 -12.85 21.17
C THR A 178 17.06 -11.46 20.72
N GLY A 179 17.64 -10.41 21.29
CA GLY A 179 17.36 -9.02 20.94
C GLY A 179 16.80 -8.18 22.08
N VAL A 180 16.10 -7.12 21.72
CA VAL A 180 15.51 -6.17 22.66
C VAL A 180 13.98 -6.28 22.60
N TYR A 181 13.32 -6.41 23.75
CA TYR A 181 11.87 -6.52 23.81
C TYR A 181 11.24 -5.46 24.71
N PHE A 182 10.06 -5.02 24.34
CA PHE A 182 9.28 -4.04 25.07
C PHE A 182 8.62 -4.68 26.28
N HIS A 183 8.83 -4.13 27.48
CA HIS A 183 8.41 -4.76 28.74
C HIS A 183 7.26 -4.04 29.46
N LYS A 184 6.84 -2.87 28.96
CA LYS A 184 5.84 -2.02 29.64
C LYS A 184 4.38 -2.43 29.42
N SER A 185 4.10 -3.37 28.54
CA SER A 185 2.72 -3.81 28.27
C SER A 185 2.68 -5.30 27.97
N ASP A 186 1.47 -5.88 28.00
CA ASP A 186 1.22 -7.27 27.57
C ASP A 186 1.47 -7.50 26.07
N VAL A 187 1.89 -6.47 25.37
CA VAL A 187 2.17 -6.51 23.95
C VAL A 187 3.58 -7.01 23.70
N SER A 188 3.70 -8.11 23.00
CA SER A 188 4.98 -8.71 22.62
C SER A 188 5.59 -7.98 21.41
N LEU A 189 6.26 -6.84 21.64
CA LEU A 189 7.08 -6.16 20.66
C LEU A 189 8.55 -6.54 20.88
N ARG A 190 9.20 -7.07 19.83
CA ARG A 190 10.62 -7.47 19.88
C ARG A 190 11.37 -6.87 18.70
N ILE A 191 12.60 -6.43 18.97
CA ILE A 191 13.56 -5.97 17.96
C ILE A 191 14.70 -6.99 17.98
N VAL A 192 14.81 -7.78 16.94
CA VAL A 192 15.65 -8.99 16.89
C VAL A 192 16.74 -8.85 15.83
N PHE A 193 17.94 -9.30 16.15
CA PHE A 193 19.03 -9.50 15.18
C PHE A 193 18.94 -10.91 14.63
N GLU A 194 18.64 -11.05 13.35
CA GLU A 194 18.75 -12.32 12.65
C GLU A 194 19.93 -12.25 11.67
N ARG A 195 20.67 -13.32 11.54
CA ARG A 195 21.64 -13.41 10.46
C ARG A 195 20.88 -13.41 9.14
N GLY A 196 21.11 -12.38 8.32
CA GLY A 196 20.51 -12.24 7.01
C GLY A 196 20.86 -13.43 6.10
N ASP A 197 19.96 -13.71 5.17
CA ASP A 197 20.17 -14.71 4.12
C ASP A 197 21.33 -14.28 3.19
N GLU A 198 22.10 -15.24 2.66
CA GLU A 198 23.23 -14.95 1.76
C GLU A 198 22.83 -14.17 0.50
N SER A 199 21.57 -14.27 0.05
CA SER A 199 21.06 -13.52 -1.10
C SER A 199 21.05 -12.00 -0.92
N ASP A 200 21.00 -11.54 0.31
CA ASP A 200 21.06 -10.12 0.65
C ASP A 200 22.51 -9.56 0.67
N ARG A 201 23.51 -10.42 0.66
CA ARG A 201 24.91 -10.07 0.85
C ARG A 201 25.46 -9.16 -0.24
N GLU A 202 25.22 -9.45 -1.51
CA GLU A 202 25.74 -8.67 -2.65
C GLU A 202 25.20 -7.22 -2.68
N PHE A 203 23.93 -7.01 -2.37
CA PHE A 203 23.33 -5.67 -2.35
C PHE A 203 23.98 -4.78 -1.28
N TYR A 204 24.42 -5.36 -0.19
CA TYR A 204 24.93 -4.62 0.96
C TYR A 204 26.44 -4.51 0.98
N GLU A 205 27.17 -5.40 0.32
CA GLU A 205 28.62 -5.29 0.11
C GLU A 205 28.93 -4.00 -0.66
N SER A 206 28.20 -3.69 -1.74
CA SER A 206 28.38 -2.45 -2.50
C SER A 206 28.11 -1.18 -1.68
N TRP A 207 27.30 -1.28 -0.64
CA TRP A 207 26.96 -0.15 0.23
C TRP A 207 28.00 0.03 1.35
N VAL A 208 28.48 -1.07 1.93
CA VAL A 208 29.53 -1.07 2.95
C VAL A 208 30.86 -0.55 2.38
N GLU A 209 31.16 -0.82 1.11
CA GLU A 209 32.34 -0.28 0.42
C GLU A 209 32.37 1.26 0.37
N ASN A 210 31.22 1.91 0.39
CA ASN A 210 31.08 3.38 0.42
C ASN A 210 30.91 3.95 1.84
N PHE A 211 30.85 3.11 2.87
CA PHE A 211 30.74 3.57 4.25
C PHE A 211 32.13 4.04 4.74
N PRO A 212 32.25 5.18 5.42
CA PRO A 212 33.55 5.76 5.79
C PRO A 212 34.36 4.92 6.78
N ASN A 213 33.84 3.79 7.26
CA ASN A 213 34.54 2.88 8.15
C ASN A 213 34.72 1.50 7.54
N PRO A 214 35.97 1.05 7.27
CA PRO A 214 36.26 -0.25 6.62
C PRO A 214 35.96 -1.48 7.49
N GLN A 215 35.62 -1.30 8.78
CA GLN A 215 35.22 -2.36 9.69
C GLN A 215 33.71 -2.47 9.87
N ALA A 216 32.95 -1.75 9.03
CA ALA A 216 31.51 -1.83 9.06
C ALA A 216 31.01 -3.16 8.47
N THR A 217 30.16 -3.85 9.20
CA THR A 217 29.43 -5.01 8.74
C THR A 217 27.94 -4.73 8.75
N ARG A 218 27.23 -5.43 7.90
CA ARG A 218 25.80 -5.27 7.83
C ARG A 218 25.09 -6.33 8.65
N GLN A 219 24.03 -5.88 9.33
CA GLN A 219 23.15 -6.79 10.02
C GLN A 219 21.72 -6.19 10.04
N PRO A 220 20.74 -6.78 9.35
CA PRO A 220 19.37 -6.33 9.42
C PRO A 220 18.80 -6.56 10.82
N VAL A 221 17.90 -5.67 11.22
CA VAL A 221 17.13 -5.77 12.45
C VAL A 221 15.68 -5.96 12.08
N TYR A 222 15.02 -6.92 12.70
CA TYR A 222 13.63 -7.23 12.45
C TYR A 222 12.78 -6.84 13.65
N ILE A 223 11.63 -6.22 13.36
CA ILE A 223 10.64 -5.92 14.41
C ILE A 223 9.51 -6.93 14.32
N TYR A 224 9.27 -7.61 15.43
CA TYR A 224 8.17 -8.55 15.62
C TYR A 224 7.10 -7.98 16.52
N TYR A 225 5.85 -8.17 16.13
CA TYR A 225 4.67 -7.93 16.96
C TYR A 225 3.97 -9.28 17.20
N GLY A 226 4.04 -9.78 18.41
CA GLY A 226 3.71 -11.18 18.71
C GLY A 226 4.66 -12.14 17.98
N GLN A 227 4.09 -13.01 17.18
CA GLN A 227 4.85 -13.97 16.35
C GLN A 227 5.04 -13.49 14.90
N THR A 228 4.54 -12.32 14.55
CA THR A 228 4.56 -11.83 13.16
C THR A 228 5.71 -10.85 12.98
N ARG A 229 6.57 -11.10 11.97
CA ARG A 229 7.55 -10.12 11.51
C ARG A 229 6.81 -9.00 10.78
N VAL A 230 6.89 -7.79 11.32
CA VAL A 230 6.19 -6.62 10.81
C VAL A 230 7.08 -5.75 9.95
N MET A 231 8.35 -5.61 10.34
CA MET A 231 9.25 -4.65 9.70
C MET A 231 10.69 -5.17 9.68
N GLU A 232 11.41 -4.82 8.61
CA GLU A 232 12.86 -5.01 8.47
C GLU A 232 13.53 -3.64 8.43
N ILE A 233 14.58 -3.46 9.24
CA ILE A 233 15.36 -2.22 9.28
C ILE A 233 16.80 -2.57 8.94
N PRO A 234 17.29 -2.12 7.78
CA PRO A 234 18.70 -2.25 7.45
C PRO A 234 19.57 -1.51 8.47
N CYS A 235 20.56 -2.17 9.02
CA CYS A 235 21.51 -1.58 9.95
C CYS A 235 22.95 -1.88 9.55
N VAL A 236 23.86 -0.96 9.89
CA VAL A 236 25.30 -1.16 9.85
C VAL A 236 25.79 -1.36 11.27
N TYR A 237 26.55 -2.40 11.47
CA TYR A 237 27.29 -2.66 12.70
C TYR A 237 28.75 -2.26 12.50
N VAL A 238 29.23 -1.28 13.24
CA VAL A 238 30.61 -0.83 13.18
C VAL A 238 31.39 -1.57 14.27
N ASP A 239 32.20 -2.57 13.85
CA ASP A 239 33.05 -3.36 14.73
C ASP A 239 34.10 -2.52 15.42
N GLY A 240 34.74 -2.39 16.18
CA GLY A 240 35.71 -1.48 16.81
C GLY A 240 35.06 -0.46 17.77
N ALA A 241 33.93 0.08 17.44
CA ALA A 241 33.12 0.93 18.33
C ALA A 241 31.84 0.25 18.83
N ARG A 242 31.51 -0.92 18.29
CA ARG A 242 30.30 -1.72 18.60
C ARG A 242 29.00 -0.93 18.44
N HIS A 243 28.89 -0.08 17.42
CA HIS A 243 27.71 0.75 17.18
C HIS A 243 26.78 0.13 16.14
N ILE A 244 25.48 0.29 16.35
CA ILE A 244 24.44 -0.16 15.43
C ILE A 244 23.73 1.06 14.87
N ILE A 245 23.88 1.27 13.55
CA ILE A 245 23.35 2.46 12.86
C ILE A 245 22.29 2.02 11.83
N PRO A 246 21.00 2.30 12.07
CA PRO A 246 19.95 2.10 11.10
C PRO A 246 20.14 3.05 9.90
N PHE A 247 19.97 2.55 8.66
CA PHE A 247 20.14 3.36 7.47
C PHE A 247 18.98 3.21 6.46
N THR A 248 18.90 4.12 5.49
CA THR A 248 17.96 4.05 4.36
C THR A 248 18.56 3.27 3.19
N ARG A 249 17.74 2.80 2.26
CA ARG A 249 18.20 2.08 1.05
C ARG A 249 19.05 2.93 0.09
N SER A 250 19.14 4.25 0.28
CA SER A 250 19.95 5.13 -0.56
C SER A 250 21.30 5.40 0.09
N PRO A 251 22.44 5.09 -0.55
CA PRO A 251 23.76 5.40 -0.01
C PRO A 251 24.07 6.89 0.05
N VAL A 252 23.28 7.73 -0.62
CA VAL A 252 23.47 9.19 -0.70
C VAL A 252 22.67 9.93 0.38
N ASP A 253 21.64 9.31 0.94
CA ASP A 253 20.74 9.95 1.90
C ASP A 253 20.85 9.27 3.28
N LEU A 254 21.83 9.71 4.06
CA LEU A 254 21.98 9.33 5.48
C LEU A 254 20.93 10.04 6.36
N THR A 255 19.82 10.50 5.80
CA THR A 255 18.74 11.11 6.55
C THR A 255 18.14 10.06 7.49
N LEU A 256 18.47 10.15 8.74
CA LEU A 256 17.85 9.36 9.80
C LEU A 256 16.44 9.89 10.04
N THR A 257 15.44 9.15 9.56
CA THR A 257 14.06 9.46 9.94
C THR A 257 13.90 9.37 11.46
N PRO A 258 12.96 10.12 12.08
CA PRO A 258 12.70 10.05 13.51
C PRO A 258 12.56 8.62 14.05
N PHE A 259 11.91 7.75 13.30
CA PHE A 259 11.75 6.34 13.64
C PHE A 259 13.09 5.58 13.68
N ARG A 260 13.95 5.76 12.69
CA ARG A 260 15.26 5.10 12.65
C ARG A 260 16.20 5.62 13.73
N TYR A 261 16.19 6.92 13.95
CA TYR A 261 16.92 7.53 15.06
C TYR A 261 16.50 6.91 16.40
N HIS A 262 15.20 6.71 16.59
CA HIS A 262 14.65 6.11 17.80
C HIS A 262 15.06 4.65 17.99
N ILE A 263 15.00 3.86 16.91
CA ILE A 263 15.52 2.48 16.91
C ILE A 263 17.01 2.44 17.21
N GLY A 264 17.79 3.35 16.62
CA GLY A 264 19.23 3.48 16.92
C GLY A 264 19.48 3.75 18.39
N ARG A 265 18.70 4.63 19.03
CA ARG A 265 18.79 4.87 20.49
C ARG A 265 18.50 3.61 21.28
N ILE A 266 17.40 2.93 21.01
CA ILE A 266 17.02 1.70 21.75
C ILE A 266 18.13 0.65 21.64
N LEU A 267 18.63 0.40 20.44
CA LEU A 267 19.63 -0.62 20.20
C LEU A 267 20.98 -0.30 20.85
N ASN A 268 21.46 0.94 20.73
CA ASN A 268 22.77 1.31 21.27
C ASN A 268 22.75 1.41 22.79
N ASP A 269 21.69 1.92 23.40
CA ASP A 269 21.55 1.98 24.85
C ASP A 269 21.58 0.58 25.50
N HIS A 270 20.94 -0.42 24.86
CA HIS A 270 20.83 -1.76 25.46
C HIS A 270 21.98 -2.70 25.09
N ILE A 271 22.50 -2.63 23.87
CA ILE A 271 23.47 -3.61 23.34
C ILE A 271 24.90 -3.10 23.49
N VAL A 272 25.08 -1.81 23.26
CA VAL A 272 26.40 -1.17 23.22
C VAL A 272 26.76 -0.49 24.54
N GLY A 273 25.75 0.01 25.26
CA GLY A 273 25.93 0.75 26.50
C GLY A 273 26.46 2.18 26.35
N TYR A 274 26.43 2.70 25.09
CA TYR A 274 26.80 4.09 24.76
C TYR A 274 25.66 4.77 24.02
N GLY A 275 25.49 6.08 24.26
CA GLY A 275 24.43 6.84 23.61
C GLY A 275 24.56 6.86 22.09
N PHE A 276 23.44 6.84 21.39
CA PHE A 276 23.40 6.77 19.91
C PHE A 276 24.02 8.02 19.25
N ASP A 277 23.89 9.20 19.85
CA ASP A 277 24.53 10.44 19.37
C ASP A 277 26.05 10.28 19.28
N TYR A 278 26.67 9.66 20.26
CA TYR A 278 28.09 9.35 20.23
C TYR A 278 28.45 8.36 19.11
N ALA A 279 27.61 7.36 18.86
CA ALA A 279 27.79 6.43 17.77
C ALA A 279 27.79 7.13 16.39
N LEU A 280 26.89 8.08 16.19
CA LEU A 280 26.78 8.85 14.96
C LEU A 280 28.01 9.76 14.76
N GLU A 281 28.48 10.40 15.84
CA GLU A 281 29.67 11.24 15.80
C GLU A 281 30.92 10.42 15.43
N GLN A 282 31.11 9.25 16.03
CA GLN A 282 32.22 8.34 15.70
C GLN A 282 32.18 7.81 14.28
N ALA A 283 30.95 7.66 13.72
CA ALA A 283 30.74 7.28 12.34
C ALA A 283 30.84 8.44 11.33
N GLY A 284 31.09 9.68 11.81
CA GLY A 284 31.14 10.87 10.97
C GLY A 284 29.78 11.30 10.41
N ILE A 285 28.68 10.86 11.03
CA ILE A 285 27.31 11.17 10.59
C ILE A 285 26.78 12.37 11.36
N THR A 286 26.46 13.44 10.65
CA THR A 286 25.82 14.62 11.24
C THR A 286 24.30 14.49 11.07
N VAL A 287 23.56 14.52 12.16
CA VAL A 287 22.09 14.55 12.15
C VAL A 287 21.67 16.01 11.95
N SER A 288 21.20 16.34 10.77
CA SER A 288 20.82 17.70 10.40
C SER A 288 19.53 18.19 11.05
N ASP A 289 18.65 17.31 11.55
CA ASP A 289 17.43 17.71 12.24
C ASP A 289 16.98 16.66 13.27
N LYS A 290 17.18 16.98 14.53
CA LYS A 290 16.69 16.18 15.66
C LYS A 290 15.16 16.31 15.89
N ASN A 291 14.45 17.18 15.14
CA ASN A 291 13.04 17.55 15.37
C ASN A 291 12.18 17.59 14.10
N ALA A 292 12.53 16.90 13.03
CA ALA A 292 11.71 16.86 11.81
C ALA A 292 10.77 15.63 11.79
#